data_3981a9c9acd112357be1dfa5157eab82
#
_entry.id   3981a9c9acd112357be1dfa5157eab82
#
_cell.length_a   1.000
_cell.length_b   1.000
_cell.length_c   1.000
_cell.angle_alpha   90.00
_cell.angle_beta   90.00
_cell.angle_gamma   90.00
#
_symmetry.space_group_name_H-M   'P 1'
#
loop_
_entity.id
_entity.type
_entity.pdbx_description
1 polymer ?
#
loop_
_entity_poly.entity_id
_entity_poly.type
_entity_poly.pdbx_seq_one_letter_code
_entity_poly.pdbx_strand_id
1 'polypeptide(L)'
;MTAFLLEMYVPAGDGAAGERLRAAVRDLAGEGRSVHALRSIVVPEDETWLLLVEADGVDAVCEATRRAGLRVDRMTEAIAVAG
;
A
#
# COMPACT_ATOMS: atom_id res chain seq x y z
N MET A 1 6.62 14.41 2.74
CA MET A 1 6.39 12.97 2.52
C MET A 1 6.32 12.68 1.05
N THR A 2 6.69 11.48 0.66
CA THR A 2 6.72 11.07 -0.75
C THR A 2 5.55 10.16 -1.03
N ALA A 3 4.92 10.31 -2.19
CA ALA A 3 3.83 9.43 -2.62
C ALA A 3 4.39 8.32 -3.51
N PHE A 4 3.81 7.13 -3.36
CA PHE A 4 4.16 5.95 -4.15
C PHE A 4 2.91 5.28 -4.66
N LEU A 5 2.95 4.82 -5.90
CA LEU A 5 1.89 3.98 -6.47
C LEU A 5 2.36 2.53 -6.44
N LEU A 6 1.59 1.69 -5.78
CA LEU A 6 1.87 0.26 -5.68
C LEU A 6 0.89 -0.50 -6.57
N GLU A 7 1.43 -1.43 -7.35
CA GLU A 7 0.63 -2.37 -8.14
C GLU A 7 0.84 -3.76 -7.56
N MET A 8 -0.25 -4.41 -7.18
CA MET A 8 -0.22 -5.71 -6.51
C MET A 8 -1.22 -6.66 -7.16
N TYR A 9 -0.80 -7.91 -7.31
CA TYR A 9 -1.72 -8.99 -7.66
C TYR A 9 -2.35 -9.50 -6.36
N VAL A 10 -3.67 -9.39 -6.27
CA VAL A 10 -4.42 -9.87 -5.10
C VAL A 10 -5.47 -10.86 -5.59
N PRO A 11 -5.26 -12.15 -5.35
CA PRO A 11 -6.21 -13.17 -5.80
C PRO A 11 -7.60 -12.93 -5.25
N ALA A 12 -8.61 -13.26 -6.05
CA ALA A 12 -9.99 -13.26 -5.58
C ALA A 12 -10.08 -14.22 -4.38
N GLY A 13 -10.54 -13.72 -3.26
CA GLY A 13 -10.62 -14.51 -2.02
C GLY A 13 -9.67 -14.07 -0.94
N ASP A 14 -8.69 -13.17 -1.24
CA ASP A 14 -7.89 -12.55 -0.19
C ASP A 14 -8.57 -11.27 0.29
N GLY A 15 -9.77 -11.42 0.86
CA GLY A 15 -10.55 -10.29 1.34
C GLY A 15 -9.98 -9.61 2.58
N ALA A 16 -9.00 -10.21 3.23
CA ALA A 16 -8.38 -9.66 4.44
C ALA A 16 -7.11 -8.85 4.16
N ALA A 17 -6.67 -8.78 2.90
CA ALA A 17 -5.42 -8.10 2.54
C ALA A 17 -5.41 -6.63 2.97
N GLY A 18 -6.50 -5.92 2.73
CA GLY A 18 -6.63 -4.50 3.12
C GLY A 18 -6.57 -4.30 4.62
N GLU A 19 -7.16 -5.20 5.39
CA GLU A 19 -7.14 -5.13 6.86
C GLU A 19 -5.75 -5.41 7.40
N ARG A 20 -5.05 -6.40 6.81
CA ARG A 20 -3.68 -6.68 7.21
C ARG A 20 -2.78 -5.48 6.95
N LEU A 21 -2.97 -4.80 5.82
CA LEU A 21 -2.19 -3.60 5.51
C LEU A 21 -2.50 -2.47 6.50
N ARG A 22 -3.77 -2.25 6.81
CA ARG A 22 -4.15 -1.23 7.79
C ARG A 22 -3.55 -1.51 9.16
N ALA A 23 -3.52 -2.77 9.58
CA ALA A 23 -2.90 -3.15 10.84
C ALA A 23 -1.40 -2.89 10.83
N ALA A 24 -0.72 -3.23 9.74
CA ALA A 24 0.71 -2.99 9.59
C ALA A 24 1.05 -1.49 9.62
N VAL A 25 0.26 -0.68 8.94
CA VAL A 25 0.42 0.78 8.94
C VAL A 25 0.23 1.36 10.34
N ARG A 26 -0.76 0.86 11.06
CA ARG A 26 -1.03 1.29 12.44
C ARG A 26 0.12 0.94 13.37
N ASP A 27 0.67 -0.26 13.23
CA ASP A 27 1.79 -0.71 14.04
C ASP A 27 3.05 0.14 13.76
N LEU A 28 3.29 0.46 12.49
CA LEU A 28 4.40 1.34 12.11
C LEU A 28 4.24 2.74 12.68
N ALA A 29 3.02 3.26 12.69
CA ALA A 29 2.74 4.57 13.30
C ALA A 29 3.10 4.56 14.79
N GLY A 30 2.81 3.48 15.49
CA GLY A 30 3.21 3.30 16.89
C GLY A 30 4.74 3.24 17.08
N GLU A 31 5.48 2.90 16.03
CA GLU A 31 6.95 2.89 16.03
C GLU A 31 7.55 4.20 15.51
N GLY A 32 6.73 5.22 15.28
CA GLY A 32 7.18 6.53 14.80
C GLY A 32 7.40 6.60 13.29
N ARG A 33 6.88 5.65 12.53
CA ARG A 33 7.02 5.62 11.07
C ARG A 33 5.68 5.90 10.42
N SER A 34 5.66 6.78 9.43
CA SER A 34 4.42 7.22 8.78
C SER A 34 4.22 6.58 7.42
N VAL A 35 3.08 5.93 7.26
CA VAL A 35 2.57 5.46 5.97
C VAL A 35 1.08 5.77 5.95
N HIS A 36 0.61 6.46 4.92
CA HIS A 36 -0.79 6.82 4.78
C HIS A 36 -1.32 6.35 3.43
N ALA A 37 -2.36 5.54 3.45
CA ALA A 37 -3.04 5.15 2.23
C ALA A 37 -3.96 6.30 1.79
N LEU A 38 -3.76 6.79 0.57
CA LEU A 38 -4.53 7.91 0.03
C LEU A 38 -5.70 7.42 -0.82
N ARG A 39 -5.47 6.41 -1.64
CA ARG A 39 -6.50 5.88 -2.53
C ARG A 39 -6.22 4.42 -2.85
N SER A 40 -7.28 3.65 -2.97
CA SER A 40 -7.22 2.24 -3.31
C SER A 40 -8.18 1.96 -4.45
N ILE A 41 -7.69 1.29 -5.49
CA ILE A 41 -8.48 0.91 -6.66
C ILE A 41 -8.26 -0.58 -6.91
N VAL A 42 -9.34 -1.32 -6.99
CA VAL A 42 -9.28 -2.75 -7.31
C VAL A 42 -9.87 -2.95 -8.70
N VAL A 43 -9.14 -3.66 -9.55
CA VAL A 43 -9.60 -4.06 -10.87
C VAL A 43 -9.85 -5.57 -10.82
N PRO A 44 -11.10 -6.00 -10.58
CA PRO A 44 -11.36 -7.42 -10.32
C PRO A 44 -11.01 -8.36 -11.45
N GLU A 45 -11.21 -7.94 -12.69
CA GLU A 45 -10.93 -8.78 -13.86
C GLU A 45 -9.45 -9.14 -13.96
N ASP A 46 -8.57 -8.22 -13.56
CA ASP A 46 -7.12 -8.41 -13.61
C ASP A 46 -6.56 -8.87 -12.28
N GLU A 47 -7.40 -9.02 -11.27
CA GLU A 47 -7.00 -9.30 -9.89
C GLU A 47 -5.89 -8.34 -9.41
N THR A 48 -5.97 -7.09 -9.85
CA THR A 48 -4.98 -6.06 -9.58
C THR A 48 -5.51 -5.09 -8.54
N TRP A 49 -4.65 -4.75 -7.60
CA TRP A 49 -4.89 -3.71 -6.60
C TRP A 49 -3.87 -2.60 -6.80
N LEU A 50 -4.38 -1.40 -7.08
CA LEU A 50 -3.56 -0.19 -7.17
C LEU A 50 -3.74 0.59 -5.88
N LEU A 51 -2.64 0.91 -5.23
CA LEU A 51 -2.67 1.62 -3.96
C LEU A 51 -1.74 2.83 -4.01
N LEU A 52 -2.31 4.01 -3.78
CA LEU A 52 -1.54 5.25 -3.65
C LEU A 52 -1.31 5.51 -2.17
N VAL A 53 -0.04 5.63 -1.79
CA VAL A 53 0.35 5.85 -0.40
C VAL A 53 1.30 7.05 -0.30
N GLU A 54 1.28 7.71 0.85
CA GLU A 54 2.33 8.66 1.25
C GLU A 54 3.11 8.06 2.41
N ALA A 55 4.42 8.24 2.41
CA ALA A 55 5.28 7.71 3.46
C ALA A 55 6.52 8.56 3.67
N ASP A 56 7.19 8.35 4.80
CA ASP A 56 8.47 9.01 5.11
C ASP A 56 9.55 8.59 4.13
N GLY A 57 9.48 7.38 3.62
CA GLY A 57 10.43 6.84 2.66
C GLY A 57 9.95 5.49 2.14
N VAL A 58 10.63 5.00 1.11
CA VAL A 58 10.28 3.74 0.46
C VAL A 58 10.38 2.55 1.42
N ASP A 59 11.31 2.57 2.35
CA ASP A 59 11.51 1.49 3.30
C ASP A 59 10.31 1.31 4.24
N ALA A 60 9.62 2.40 4.60
CA ALA A 60 8.42 2.31 5.41
C ALA A 60 7.29 1.59 4.65
N VAL A 61 7.16 1.87 3.35
CA VAL A 61 6.17 1.20 2.50
C VAL A 61 6.51 -0.28 2.35
N CYS A 62 7.77 -0.60 2.11
CA CYS A 62 8.22 -2.00 1.99
C CYS A 62 7.97 -2.78 3.28
N GLU A 63 8.21 -2.16 4.43
CA GLU A 63 7.97 -2.82 5.71
C GLU A 63 6.48 -3.05 5.95
N ALA A 64 5.64 -2.07 5.61
CA ALA A 64 4.18 -2.22 5.75
C ALA A 64 3.64 -3.38 4.92
N THR A 65 4.05 -3.45 3.65
CA THR A 65 3.60 -4.52 2.76
C THR A 65 4.15 -5.88 3.17
N ARG A 66 5.40 -5.92 3.64
CA ARG A 66 6.01 -7.16 4.15
C ARG A 66 5.24 -7.69 5.35
N ARG A 67 4.92 -6.83 6.32
CA ARG A 67 4.17 -7.22 7.53
C ARG A 67 2.76 -7.70 7.17
N ALA A 68 2.17 -7.11 6.15
CA ALA A 68 0.84 -7.49 5.68
C ALA A 68 0.85 -8.77 4.83
N GLY A 69 2.02 -9.31 4.52
CA GLY A 69 2.13 -10.48 3.66
C GLY A 69 1.76 -10.21 2.21
N LEU A 70 1.92 -8.96 1.77
CA LEU A 70 1.59 -8.55 0.42
C LEU A 70 2.84 -8.53 -0.45
N ARG A 71 2.68 -9.03 -1.68
CA ARG A 71 3.72 -8.96 -2.69
C ARG A 71 3.42 -7.77 -3.60
N VAL A 72 4.34 -6.82 -3.64
CA VAL A 72 4.23 -5.67 -4.54
C VAL A 72 4.94 -6.03 -5.84
N ASP A 73 4.20 -6.00 -6.94
CA ASP A 73 4.75 -6.32 -8.26
C ASP A 73 5.48 -5.12 -8.86
N ARG A 74 5.00 -3.92 -8.56
CA ARG A 74 5.63 -2.69 -9.02
C ARG A 74 5.36 -1.56 -8.02
N MET A 75 6.38 -0.77 -7.73
CA MET A 75 6.24 0.44 -6.93
C MET A 75 6.93 1.58 -7.66
N THR A 76 6.21 2.68 -7.84
CA THR A 76 6.69 3.85 -8.57
C THR A 76 6.44 5.09 -7.73
N GLU A 77 7.43 5.97 -7.66
CA GLU A 77 7.21 7.27 -7.04
C GLU A 77 6.18 8.03 -7.85
N ALA A 78 5.25 8.67 -7.16
CA ALA A 78 4.10 9.32 -7.78
C ALA A 78 3.92 10.72 -7.22
N ILE A 79 3.22 11.54 -8.01
CA ILE A 79 2.81 12.88 -7.58
C ILE A 79 1.29 12.89 -7.60
N ALA A 80 0.69 13.19 -6.45
CA ALA A 80 -0.76 13.32 -6.36
C ALA A 80 -1.15 14.69 -6.94
N VAL A 81 -2.03 14.66 -7.92
CA VAL A 81 -2.53 15.88 -8.58
C VAL A 81 -3.99 16.06 -8.19
N ALA A 82 -4.33 17.24 -7.70
CA ALA A 82 -5.71 17.59 -7.36
C ALA A 82 -6.52 17.82 -8.64
N GLY A 83 -7.72 17.26 -8.68
CA GLY A 83 -8.59 17.49 -9.84
C GLY A 83 -9.61 16.41 -10.08
#